data_f314e2fc5087314e609db2c2a7a30381
#
_entry.id   f314e2fc5087314e609db2c2a7a30381
#
_cell.length_a   1.000
_cell.length_b   1.000
_cell.length_c   1.000
_cell.angle_alpha   90.00
_cell.angle_beta   90.00
_cell.angle_gamma   90.00
#
_symmetry.space_group_name_H-M   'P 1'
#
loop_
_entity.id
_entity.type
_entity.pdbx_description
1 polymer ?
#
loop_
_entity_poly.entity_id
_entity_poly.type
_entity_poly.pdbx_seq_one_letter_code
_entity_poly.pdbx_strand_id
1 'polypeptide(L)' 'MNETLEQTVICICEWIQEELKNTSSGQTESILPEVIRALAELIRAC' A
#
# COMPACT_ATOMS: atom_id res chain seq x y z
N MET A 1 10.06 12.21 -7.59
CA MET A 1 8.70 11.68 -7.69
C MET A 1 7.73 12.84 -7.79
N ASN A 2 6.75 12.78 -8.68
CA ASN A 2 5.84 13.90 -8.78
C ASN A 2 4.81 13.89 -7.63
N GLU A 3 4.17 15.03 -7.47
CA GLU A 3 3.29 15.25 -6.35
C GLU A 3 2.10 14.29 -6.30
N THR A 4 1.55 13.99 -7.46
CA THR A 4 0.42 13.07 -7.54
C THR A 4 0.80 11.67 -7.08
N LEU A 5 1.97 11.20 -7.51
CA LEU A 5 2.47 9.90 -7.10
C LEU A 5 2.76 9.87 -5.61
N GLU A 6 3.33 10.95 -5.07
CA GLU A 6 3.59 11.01 -3.63
C GLU A 6 2.30 10.92 -2.83
N GLN A 7 1.27 11.64 -3.26
CA GLN A 7 -0.02 11.59 -2.57
C GLN A 7 -0.62 10.19 -2.63
N THR A 8 -0.52 9.54 -3.78
CA THR A 8 -1.04 8.19 -3.94
C THR A 8 -0.30 7.21 -3.04
N VAL A 9 1.01 7.31 -2.99
CA VAL A 9 1.83 6.44 -2.14
C VAL A 9 1.46 6.63 -0.67
N ILE A 10 1.28 7.87 -0.24
CA ILE A 10 0.90 8.17 1.14
C ILE A 10 -0.47 7.55 1.45
N CYS A 11 -1.44 7.71 0.57
CA CYS A 11 -2.77 7.16 0.77
C CYS A 11 -2.75 5.64 0.87
N ILE A 12 -1.97 4.98 0.02
CA ILE A 12 -1.86 3.53 0.06
C ILE A 12 -1.20 3.08 1.36
N CYS A 13 -0.16 3.77 1.78
CA CYS A 13 0.52 3.45 3.02
C CYS A 13 -0.41 3.59 4.22
N GLU A 14 -1.22 4.64 4.25
CA GLU A 14 -2.19 4.83 5.32
C GLU A 14 -3.24 3.73 5.31
N TRP A 15 -3.71 3.35 4.14
CA TRP A 15 -4.66 2.27 4.01
C TRP A 15 -4.10 0.96 4.55
N ILE A 16 -2.84 0.66 4.20
CA ILE A 16 -2.19 -0.54 4.68
C ILE A 16 -2.11 -0.54 6.22
N GLN A 17 -1.75 0.59 6.80
CA GLN A 17 -1.64 0.70 8.25
C GLN A 17 -2.98 0.46 8.92
N GLU A 18 -4.05 1.00 8.35
CA GLU A 18 -5.39 0.79 8.89
C GLU A 18 -5.80 -0.68 8.81
N GLU A 19 -5.50 -1.33 7.70
CA GLU A 19 -5.84 -2.73 7.53
C GLU A 19 -5.06 -3.62 8.48
N LEU A 20 -3.82 -3.28 8.76
CA LEU A 20 -3.02 -4.03 9.72
C LEU A 20 -3.57 -3.92 11.13
N LYS A 21 -4.18 -2.78 11.47
CA LYS A 21 -4.82 -2.62 12.76
C LYS A 21 -6.11 -3.42 12.87
N ASN A 22 -6.82 -3.55 11.76
CA ASN A 22 -8.15 -4.17 11.72
C ASN A 22 -8.10 -5.60 11.21
N THR A 23 -7.18 -6.38 11.60
CA THR A 23 -6.83 -7.70 11.05
C THR A 23 -7.97 -8.70 10.88
N SER A 24 -9.20 -8.26 10.82
CA SER A 24 -10.36 -9.14 10.77
C SER A 24 -10.74 -9.62 9.37
N SER A 25 -10.13 -9.08 8.33
CA SER A 25 -10.48 -9.40 6.95
C SER A 25 -9.43 -10.34 6.33
N GLY A 26 -9.80 -11.59 6.14
CA GLY A 26 -8.92 -12.54 5.49
C GLY A 26 -8.61 -12.17 4.05
N GLN A 27 -9.54 -11.48 3.38
CA GLN A 27 -9.31 -11.03 2.02
C GLN A 27 -8.19 -10.01 1.94
N THR A 28 -8.19 -9.07 2.89
CA THR A 28 -7.14 -8.05 2.92
C THR A 28 -5.78 -8.70 3.18
N GLU A 29 -5.72 -9.67 4.08
CA GLU A 29 -4.47 -10.38 4.34
C GLU A 29 -3.93 -11.06 3.10
N SER A 30 -4.82 -11.57 2.26
CA SER A 30 -4.42 -12.26 1.05
C SER A 30 -3.79 -11.32 0.03
N ILE A 31 -4.25 -10.08 -0.04
CA ILE A 31 -3.77 -9.13 -1.04
C ILE A 31 -2.65 -8.23 -0.55
N LEU A 32 -2.46 -8.11 0.76
CA LEU A 32 -1.45 -7.21 1.31
C LEU A 32 -0.04 -7.48 0.77
N PRO A 33 0.44 -8.72 0.69
CA PRO A 33 1.78 -8.94 0.15
C PRO A 33 1.94 -8.45 -1.28
N GLU A 34 0.91 -8.63 -2.10
CA GLU A 34 0.95 -8.18 -3.48
C GLU A 34 0.92 -6.67 -3.58
N VAL A 35 0.09 -6.03 -2.75
CA VAL A 35 0.00 -4.57 -2.72
C VAL A 35 1.33 -3.97 -2.29
N ILE A 36 1.94 -4.51 -1.25
CA ILE A 36 3.22 -4.00 -0.75
C ILE A 36 4.30 -4.17 -1.81
N ARG A 37 4.30 -5.30 -2.50
CA ARG A 37 5.27 -5.54 -3.56
C ARG A 37 5.10 -4.55 -4.70
N ALA A 38 3.86 -4.35 -5.14
CA ALA A 38 3.58 -3.42 -6.22
C ALA A 38 3.97 -2.00 -5.83
N LEU A 39 3.71 -1.63 -4.58
CA LEU A 39 4.09 -0.31 -4.08
C LEU A 39 5.60 -0.15 -4.08
N ALA A 40 6.32 -1.17 -3.65
CA ALA A 40 7.78 -1.13 -3.64
C ALA A 40 8.34 -0.98 -5.05
N GLU A 41 7.76 -1.68 -6.01
CA GLU A 41 8.20 -1.57 -7.39
C GLU A 41 7.92 -0.19 -7.96
N LEU A 42 6.79 0.40 -7.62
CA LEU A 42 6.46 1.75 -8.05
C LEU A 42 7.48 2.75 -7.51
N ILE A 43 7.83 2.64 -6.25
CA ILE A 43 8.79 3.53 -5.63
C ILE A 43 10.17 3.37 -6.28
N ARG A 44 10.55 2.15 -6.59
CA ARG A 44 11.84 1.89 -7.23
C ARG A 44 11.89 2.43 -8.66
N ALA A 45 10.76 2.44 -9.33
CA ALA A 45 10.68 2.92 -10.72
C ALA A 45 10.71 4.45 -10.80
N CYS A 46 10.44 5.13 -9.70
CA CYS A 46 10.55 6.59 -9.64
C CYS A 46 11.94 7.04 -9.12
#